data_f096d4961250bdc4b1a3d48fed7000e4
#
_entry.id   f096d4961250bdc4b1a3d48fed7000e4
#
_cell.length_a   1.000
_cell.length_b   1.000
_cell.length_c   1.000
_cell.angle_alpha   90.00
_cell.angle_beta   90.00
_cell.angle_gamma   90.00
#
_symmetry.space_group_name_H-M   'P 1'
#
loop_
_entity.id
_entity.type
_entity.pdbx_description
1 polymer ?
#
loop_
_entity_poly.entity_id
_entity_poly.type
_entity_poly.pdbx_seq_one_letter_code
_entity_poly.pdbx_strand_id
1 'polypeptide(L)'
;MFESLKAAIEDLVHGRVAPGDRREVIAEMKRALVRAKLGAQDLREGVEQTRLKLAAEKEQLATVLRRKALAEGISDAETVTLAATYEQKHGERVTVLERKLEAQEAEAILAERDLADMMTQLKSASAGVGSGTPSPGPSDEELGLGNDAGLHSELDGLARERARGDADAAAEVKLAELKQRMGRP
;
A
#
# COMPACT_ATOMS: atom_id res chain seq x y z
N MET A 1 9.16 9.67 -7.44
CA MET A 1 7.94 9.66 -8.29
C MET A 1 7.01 10.82 -7.96
N PHE A 2 6.73 11.13 -6.69
CA PHE A 2 5.90 12.28 -6.29
C PHE A 2 6.51 13.65 -6.62
N GLU A 3 7.82 13.80 -6.52
CA GLU A 3 8.53 15.07 -6.80
C GLU A 3 8.34 15.54 -8.26
N SER A 4 8.41 14.62 -9.23
CA SER A 4 8.22 14.98 -10.65
C SER A 4 6.77 15.40 -10.95
N LEU A 5 5.79 14.77 -10.29
CA LEU A 5 4.38 15.13 -10.42
C LEU A 5 4.12 16.49 -9.77
N LYS A 6 4.70 16.76 -8.61
CA LYS A 6 4.59 18.04 -7.91
C LYS A 6 5.18 19.19 -8.75
N ALA A 7 6.36 19.00 -9.31
CA ALA A 7 6.97 19.98 -10.21
C ALA A 7 6.10 20.27 -11.45
N ALA A 8 5.51 19.23 -12.06
CA ALA A 8 4.61 19.40 -13.20
C ALA A 8 3.31 20.16 -12.84
N ILE A 9 2.78 19.94 -11.61
CA ILE A 9 1.63 20.69 -11.09
C ILE A 9 2.00 22.16 -10.86
N GLU A 10 3.16 22.43 -10.28
CA GLU A 10 3.66 23.78 -10.06
C GLU A 10 3.84 24.54 -11.39
N ASP A 11 4.38 23.90 -12.42
CA ASP A 11 4.53 24.49 -13.75
C ASP A 11 3.17 24.79 -14.41
N LEU A 12 2.18 23.94 -14.19
CA LEU A 12 0.82 24.16 -14.68
C LEU A 12 0.15 25.35 -13.97
N VAL A 13 0.25 25.41 -12.63
CA VAL A 13 -0.34 26.48 -11.80
C VAL A 13 0.30 27.82 -12.13
N HIS A 14 1.62 27.87 -12.33
CA HIS A 14 2.35 29.11 -12.65
C HIS A 14 2.30 29.50 -14.13
N GLY A 15 1.50 28.81 -14.94
CA GLY A 15 1.30 29.15 -16.35
C GLY A 15 2.52 28.89 -17.25
N ARG A 16 3.48 28.10 -16.80
CA ARG A 16 4.69 27.74 -17.56
C ARG A 16 4.44 26.73 -18.68
N VAL A 17 3.27 26.07 -18.65
CA VAL A 17 2.85 25.12 -19.68
C VAL A 17 2.12 25.84 -20.78
N ALA A 18 2.49 25.61 -22.06
CA ALA A 18 1.84 26.20 -23.20
C ALA A 18 0.35 25.83 -23.24
N PRO A 19 -0.56 26.75 -23.69
CA PRO A 19 -2.01 26.49 -23.67
C PRO A 19 -2.44 25.23 -24.43
N GLY A 20 -1.71 24.87 -25.50
CA GLY A 20 -1.97 23.67 -26.30
C GLY A 20 -1.69 22.38 -25.58
N ASP A 21 -0.67 22.38 -24.70
CA ASP A 21 -0.15 21.18 -24.04
C ASP A 21 -0.83 20.92 -22.67
N ARG A 22 -1.56 21.93 -22.16
CA ARG A 22 -2.20 21.85 -20.84
C ARG A 22 -3.10 20.64 -20.65
N ARG A 23 -3.89 20.30 -21.67
CA ARG A 23 -4.82 19.15 -21.60
C ARG A 23 -4.07 17.84 -21.49
N GLU A 24 -2.97 17.70 -22.23
CA GLU A 24 -2.13 16.51 -22.19
C GLU A 24 -1.44 16.35 -20.83
N VAL A 25 -0.86 17.44 -20.32
CA VAL A 25 -0.23 17.48 -19.00
C VAL A 25 -1.23 17.12 -17.90
N ILE A 26 -2.46 17.65 -17.94
CA ILE A 26 -3.52 17.29 -16.97
C ILE A 26 -3.88 15.80 -17.08
N ALA A 27 -3.97 15.25 -18.28
CA ALA A 27 -4.27 13.84 -18.48
C ALA A 27 -3.14 12.93 -17.93
N GLU A 28 -1.88 13.31 -18.12
CA GLU A 28 -0.74 12.61 -17.52
C GLU A 28 -0.74 12.68 -16.00
N MET A 29 -1.05 13.85 -15.45
CA MET A 29 -1.18 14.04 -14.00
C MET A 29 -2.28 13.16 -13.40
N LYS A 30 -3.45 13.08 -14.06
CA LYS A 30 -4.53 12.18 -13.62
C LYS A 30 -4.07 10.73 -13.59
N ARG A 31 -3.37 10.26 -14.64
CA ARG A 31 -2.82 8.91 -14.69
C ARG A 31 -1.77 8.66 -13.58
N ALA A 32 -0.91 9.65 -13.31
CA ALA A 32 0.06 9.57 -12.24
C ALA A 32 -0.62 9.51 -10.85
N LEU A 33 -1.72 10.26 -10.67
CA LEU A 33 -2.51 10.27 -9.44
C LEU A 33 -3.21 8.93 -9.18
N VAL A 34 -3.70 8.27 -10.24
CA VAL A 34 -4.25 6.90 -10.15
C VAL A 34 -3.17 5.92 -9.65
N ARG A 35 -1.97 5.98 -10.22
CA ARG A 35 -0.84 5.13 -9.75
C ARG A 35 -0.45 5.44 -8.31
N ALA A 36 -0.47 6.70 -7.91
CA ALA A 36 -0.20 7.10 -6.53
C ALA A 36 -1.26 6.58 -5.54
N LYS A 37 -2.54 6.62 -5.93
CA LYS A 37 -3.66 6.05 -5.14
C LYS A 37 -3.49 4.55 -4.94
N LEU A 38 -3.12 3.82 -6.00
CA LEU A 38 -2.80 2.39 -5.89
C LEU A 38 -1.62 2.14 -4.92
N GLY A 39 -0.55 2.92 -5.04
CA GLY A 39 0.58 2.80 -4.11
C GLY A 39 0.19 3.04 -2.65
N ALA A 40 -0.69 4.02 -2.37
CA ALA A 40 -1.20 4.26 -1.04
C ALA A 40 -2.08 3.09 -0.54
N GLN A 41 -2.87 2.47 -1.41
CA GLN A 41 -3.63 1.26 -1.06
C GLN A 41 -2.72 0.08 -0.75
N ASP A 42 -1.66 -0.15 -1.54
CA ASP A 42 -0.68 -1.20 -1.27
C ASP A 42 0.00 -1.04 0.10
N LEU A 43 0.30 0.21 0.48
CA LEU A 43 0.86 0.50 1.82
C LEU A 43 -0.14 0.14 2.93
N ARG A 44 -1.43 0.47 2.77
CA ARG A 44 -2.48 0.08 3.73
C ARG A 44 -2.61 -1.44 3.84
N GLU A 45 -2.62 -2.14 2.72
CA GLU A 45 -2.66 -3.61 2.70
C GLU A 45 -1.43 -4.19 3.40
N GLY A 46 -0.24 -3.61 3.19
CA GLY A 46 0.98 -3.97 3.88
C GLY A 46 0.89 -3.80 5.40
N VAL A 47 0.26 -2.72 5.88
CA VAL A 47 -0.04 -2.49 7.30
C VAL A 47 -0.93 -3.59 7.85
N GLU A 48 -2.05 -3.91 7.20
CA GLU A 48 -2.98 -4.95 7.65
C GLU A 48 -2.31 -6.33 7.68
N GLN A 49 -1.53 -6.67 6.67
CA GLN A 49 -0.76 -7.92 6.64
C GLN A 49 0.24 -8.02 7.82
N THR A 50 0.89 -6.91 8.14
CA THR A 50 1.84 -6.88 9.26
C THR A 50 1.12 -6.96 10.61
N ARG A 51 -0.06 -6.33 10.76
CA ARG A 51 -0.93 -6.47 11.95
C ARG A 51 -1.34 -7.92 12.19
N LEU A 52 -1.78 -8.61 11.14
CA LEU A 52 -2.16 -10.02 11.23
C LEU A 52 -0.98 -10.90 11.66
N LYS A 53 0.20 -10.68 11.07
CA LYS A 53 1.43 -11.40 11.45
C LYS A 53 1.82 -11.12 12.90
N LEU A 54 1.74 -9.88 13.34
CA LEU A 54 2.03 -9.47 14.71
C LEU A 54 1.07 -10.15 15.71
N ALA A 55 -0.22 -10.16 15.39
CA ALA A 55 -1.24 -10.80 16.22
C ALA A 55 -0.97 -12.32 16.37
N ALA A 56 -0.67 -12.99 15.26
CA ALA A 56 -0.34 -14.42 15.27
C ALA A 56 0.93 -14.70 16.09
N GLU A 57 1.98 -13.88 15.96
CA GLU A 57 3.22 -14.06 16.70
C GLU A 57 3.03 -13.82 18.22
N LYS A 58 2.21 -12.81 18.59
CA LYS A 58 1.82 -12.59 20.00
C LYS A 58 1.05 -13.77 20.59
N GLU A 59 0.18 -14.39 19.82
CA GLU A 59 -0.55 -15.60 20.25
C GLU A 59 0.40 -16.79 20.47
N GLN A 60 1.38 -16.99 19.58
CA GLN A 60 2.41 -18.01 19.74
C GLN A 60 3.24 -17.75 21.00
N LEU A 61 3.67 -16.52 21.23
CA LEU A 61 4.40 -16.14 22.44
C LEU A 61 3.57 -16.43 23.71
N ALA A 62 2.29 -16.05 23.73
CA ALA A 62 1.39 -16.31 24.84
C ALA A 62 1.22 -17.83 25.10
N THR A 63 1.18 -18.63 24.03
CA THR A 63 1.10 -20.09 24.13
C THR A 63 2.38 -20.67 24.73
N VAL A 64 3.55 -20.19 24.30
CA VAL A 64 4.85 -20.62 24.85
C VAL A 64 4.95 -20.27 26.33
N LEU A 65 4.58 -19.04 26.72
CA LEU A 65 4.59 -18.60 28.12
C LEU A 65 3.68 -19.46 29.00
N ARG A 66 2.48 -19.79 28.50
CA ARG A 66 1.54 -20.67 29.22
C ARG A 66 2.12 -22.08 29.43
N ARG A 67 2.73 -22.64 28.37
CA ARG A 67 3.38 -23.97 28.45
C ARG A 67 4.57 -23.96 29.41
N LYS A 68 5.38 -22.90 29.41
CA LYS A 68 6.49 -22.71 30.33
C LYS A 68 6.00 -22.71 31.76
N ALA A 69 4.97 -21.94 32.09
CA ALA A 69 4.40 -21.89 33.43
C ALA A 69 3.85 -23.25 33.91
N LEU A 70 3.22 -24.01 33.00
CA LEU A 70 2.76 -25.38 33.32
C LEU A 70 3.93 -26.32 33.60
N ALA A 71 5.01 -26.29 32.82
CA ALA A 71 6.20 -27.08 33.01
C ALA A 71 6.92 -26.74 34.33
N GLU A 72 6.99 -25.46 34.68
CA GLU A 72 7.51 -25.00 35.97
C GLU A 72 6.70 -25.59 37.15
N GLY A 73 5.37 -25.62 37.02
CA GLY A 73 4.48 -26.19 38.06
C GLY A 73 4.68 -27.68 38.32
N ILE A 74 5.19 -28.43 37.34
CA ILE A 74 5.51 -29.89 37.50
C ILE A 74 7.00 -30.15 37.57
N SER A 75 7.84 -29.11 37.69
CA SER A 75 9.30 -29.19 37.77
C SER A 75 9.98 -29.90 36.59
N ASP A 76 9.39 -29.76 35.36
CA ASP A 76 9.97 -30.26 34.12
C ASP A 76 10.99 -29.24 33.56
N ALA A 77 12.24 -29.37 34.01
CA ALA A 77 13.32 -28.44 33.68
C ALA A 77 13.69 -28.46 32.17
N GLU A 78 13.52 -29.59 31.50
CA GLU A 78 13.84 -29.72 30.08
C GLU A 78 12.83 -28.89 29.24
N THR A 79 11.54 -29.04 29.50
CA THR A 79 10.50 -28.28 28.84
C THR A 79 10.60 -26.76 29.14
N VAL A 80 10.95 -26.38 30.37
CA VAL A 80 11.18 -24.97 30.75
C VAL A 80 12.32 -24.37 29.94
N THR A 81 13.44 -25.06 29.78
CA THR A 81 14.60 -24.57 28.99
C THR A 81 14.25 -24.43 27.52
N LEU A 82 13.56 -25.42 26.97
CA LEU A 82 13.08 -25.35 25.57
C LEU A 82 12.10 -24.19 25.36
N ALA A 83 11.14 -24.03 26.26
CA ALA A 83 10.16 -22.93 26.21
C ALA A 83 10.84 -21.57 26.31
N ALA A 84 11.85 -21.38 27.15
CA ALA A 84 12.63 -20.15 27.27
C ALA A 84 13.31 -19.77 25.93
N THR A 85 13.82 -20.77 25.20
CA THR A 85 14.41 -20.55 23.88
C THR A 85 13.37 -20.03 22.85
N TYR A 86 12.16 -20.62 22.89
CA TYR A 86 11.08 -20.18 22.00
C TYR A 86 10.50 -18.82 22.43
N GLU A 87 10.39 -18.57 23.73
CA GLU A 87 10.00 -17.27 24.29
C GLU A 87 10.89 -16.14 23.74
N GLN A 88 12.21 -16.34 23.80
CA GLN A 88 13.16 -15.37 23.24
C GLN A 88 12.94 -15.17 21.75
N LYS A 89 12.85 -16.25 20.96
CA LYS A 89 12.66 -16.16 19.49
C LYS A 89 11.36 -15.43 19.11
N HIS A 90 10.24 -15.78 19.76
CA HIS A 90 8.96 -15.12 19.48
C HIS A 90 8.96 -13.69 19.99
N GLY A 91 9.57 -13.37 21.13
CA GLY A 91 9.75 -12.03 21.66
C GLY A 91 10.53 -11.11 20.71
N GLU A 92 11.65 -11.62 20.17
CA GLU A 92 12.43 -10.87 19.15
C GLU A 92 11.61 -10.60 17.90
N ARG A 93 10.84 -11.58 17.40
CA ARG A 93 9.97 -11.41 16.21
C ARG A 93 8.84 -10.41 16.46
N VAL A 94 8.21 -10.46 17.65
CA VAL A 94 7.20 -9.46 18.04
C VAL A 94 7.80 -8.06 18.00
N THR A 95 8.97 -7.85 18.59
CA THR A 95 9.64 -6.54 18.59
C THR A 95 9.95 -6.05 17.18
N VAL A 96 10.41 -6.93 16.28
CA VAL A 96 10.70 -6.57 14.88
C VAL A 96 9.41 -6.22 14.14
N LEU A 97 8.33 -7.00 14.33
CA LEU A 97 7.04 -6.75 13.69
C LEU A 97 6.38 -5.46 14.20
N GLU A 98 6.52 -5.12 15.48
CA GLU A 98 6.02 -3.86 16.04
C GLU A 98 6.71 -2.65 15.40
N ARG A 99 8.03 -2.66 15.30
CA ARG A 99 8.79 -1.59 14.64
C ARG A 99 8.45 -1.48 13.15
N LYS A 100 8.28 -2.63 12.48
CA LYS A 100 7.88 -2.66 11.08
C LYS A 100 6.50 -2.05 10.89
N LEU A 101 5.55 -2.40 11.75
CA LEU A 101 4.19 -1.89 11.72
C LEU A 101 4.17 -0.37 11.89
N GLU A 102 4.88 0.14 12.89
CA GLU A 102 5.01 1.58 13.16
C GLU A 102 5.55 2.32 11.93
N ALA A 103 6.62 1.81 11.30
CA ALA A 103 7.20 2.41 10.11
C ALA A 103 6.22 2.39 8.92
N GLN A 104 5.52 1.28 8.68
CA GLN A 104 4.55 1.16 7.59
C GLN A 104 3.32 2.05 7.81
N GLU A 105 2.83 2.18 9.06
CA GLU A 105 1.73 3.10 9.38
C GLU A 105 2.13 4.56 9.12
N ALA A 106 3.33 4.96 9.52
CA ALA A 106 3.84 6.29 9.25
C ALA A 106 3.97 6.55 7.73
N GLU A 107 4.49 5.59 6.97
CA GLU A 107 4.62 5.68 5.52
C GLU A 107 3.26 5.79 4.82
N ALA A 108 2.27 5.00 5.24
CA ALA A 108 0.92 5.05 4.69
C ALA A 108 0.25 6.41 4.94
N ILE A 109 0.37 6.96 6.15
CA ILE A 109 -0.16 8.30 6.49
C ILE A 109 0.47 9.39 5.63
N LEU A 110 1.79 9.34 5.41
CA LEU A 110 2.48 10.30 4.55
C LEU A 110 2.02 10.20 3.10
N ALA A 111 1.92 8.98 2.57
CA ALA A 111 1.46 8.75 1.19
C ALA A 111 0.02 9.24 0.97
N GLU A 112 -0.86 9.04 1.94
CA GLU A 112 -2.25 9.53 1.90
C GLU A 112 -2.34 11.05 1.92
N ARG A 113 -1.53 11.69 2.77
CA ARG A 113 -1.45 13.15 2.85
C ARG A 113 -0.94 13.74 1.54
N ASP A 114 0.16 13.19 1.01
CA ASP A 114 0.74 13.65 -0.25
C ASP A 114 -0.27 13.49 -1.40
N LEU A 115 -1.01 12.37 -1.42
CA LEU A 115 -2.06 12.13 -2.41
C LEU A 115 -3.17 13.18 -2.32
N ALA A 116 -3.66 13.48 -1.11
CA ALA A 116 -4.71 14.50 -0.89
C ALA A 116 -4.24 15.89 -1.32
N ASP A 117 -3.01 16.26 -1.01
CA ASP A 117 -2.41 17.54 -1.42
C ASP A 117 -2.31 17.64 -2.94
N MET A 118 -1.85 16.59 -3.62
CA MET A 118 -1.77 16.55 -5.08
C MET A 118 -3.15 16.62 -5.76
N MET A 119 -4.15 15.93 -5.21
CA MET A 119 -5.53 16.00 -5.70
C MET A 119 -6.07 17.44 -5.64
N THR A 120 -5.84 18.13 -4.52
CA THR A 120 -6.24 19.51 -4.31
C THR A 120 -5.55 20.45 -5.30
N GLN A 121 -4.25 20.29 -5.50
CA GLN A 121 -3.46 21.08 -6.44
C GLN A 121 -3.90 20.85 -7.88
N LEU A 122 -4.13 19.60 -8.29
CA LEU A 122 -4.62 19.27 -9.63
C LEU A 122 -6.01 19.86 -9.88
N LYS A 123 -6.91 19.82 -8.89
CA LYS A 123 -8.24 20.45 -8.97
C LYS A 123 -8.12 21.96 -9.19
N SER A 124 -7.26 22.63 -8.43
CA SER A 124 -7.00 24.08 -8.57
C SER A 124 -6.42 24.43 -9.95
N ALA A 125 -5.45 23.62 -10.42
CA ALA A 125 -4.83 23.82 -11.73
C ALA A 125 -5.81 23.59 -12.88
N SER A 126 -6.71 22.61 -12.76
CA SER A 126 -7.75 22.32 -13.74
C SER A 126 -8.82 23.41 -13.80
N ALA A 127 -9.19 24.01 -12.68
CA ALA A 127 -10.14 25.11 -12.60
C ALA A 127 -9.59 26.40 -13.27
N GLY A 128 -8.28 26.66 -13.18
CA GLY A 128 -7.61 27.79 -13.82
C GLY A 128 -7.50 27.69 -15.36
N VAL A 129 -7.72 26.53 -15.93
CA VAL A 129 -7.62 26.31 -17.40
C VAL A 129 -8.86 26.78 -18.16
N GLY A 130 -9.98 27.06 -17.45
CA GLY A 130 -11.26 27.49 -18.05
C GLY A 130 -11.58 29.00 -18.00
N SER A 131 -10.77 29.82 -17.34
CA SER A 131 -11.14 31.20 -17.04
C SER A 131 -10.79 32.22 -18.13
N GLY A 132 -11.54 32.17 -19.27
CA GLY A 132 -11.81 33.36 -20.12
C GLY A 132 -13.13 34.05 -19.79
N THR A 133 -13.98 33.48 -18.92
CA THR A 133 -15.24 34.03 -18.39
C THR A 133 -15.47 33.42 -16.99
N PRO A 134 -16.09 34.16 -16.05
CA PRO A 134 -16.45 33.58 -14.76
C PRO A 134 -17.62 32.60 -14.97
N SER A 135 -17.29 31.42 -15.43
CA SER A 135 -18.17 30.26 -15.40
C SER A 135 -17.93 29.52 -14.06
N PRO A 136 -18.96 29.02 -13.38
CA PRO A 136 -18.74 28.12 -12.24
C PRO A 136 -17.73 27.07 -12.70
N GLY A 137 -16.64 26.91 -11.95
CA GLY A 137 -15.56 26.00 -12.32
C GLY A 137 -16.12 24.61 -12.62
N PRO A 138 -15.41 23.81 -13.45
CA PRO A 138 -15.90 22.50 -13.84
C PRO A 138 -16.24 21.69 -12.60
N SER A 139 -17.44 21.12 -12.59
CA SER A 139 -17.89 20.26 -11.49
C SER A 139 -16.96 19.05 -11.32
N ASP A 140 -16.95 18.44 -10.14
CA ASP A 140 -16.19 17.21 -9.91
C ASP A 140 -16.50 16.12 -10.95
N GLU A 141 -17.74 16.13 -11.50
CA GLU A 141 -18.17 15.26 -12.59
C GLU A 141 -17.49 15.58 -13.93
N GLU A 142 -17.36 16.86 -14.29
CA GLU A 142 -16.68 17.29 -15.53
C GLU A 142 -15.17 17.07 -15.48
N LEU A 143 -14.57 17.10 -14.29
CA LEU A 143 -13.17 16.77 -14.06
C LEU A 143 -12.92 15.24 -14.04
N GLY A 144 -14.00 14.42 -14.09
CA GLY A 144 -13.92 12.97 -13.90
C GLY A 144 -13.50 12.58 -12.48
N LEU A 145 -13.66 13.50 -11.52
CA LEU A 145 -13.37 13.31 -10.10
C LEU A 145 -14.66 13.14 -9.29
N GLY A 146 -15.79 13.58 -9.84
CA GLY A 146 -17.09 13.63 -9.14
C GLY A 146 -17.92 12.37 -9.26
N ASN A 147 -17.67 11.54 -10.23
CA ASN A 147 -18.25 10.22 -10.27
C ASN A 147 -17.12 9.21 -10.39
N ASP A 148 -16.85 8.53 -9.31
CA ASP A 148 -15.81 7.54 -9.11
C ASP A 148 -15.80 6.40 -10.18
N ALA A 149 -16.80 6.36 -11.08
CA ALA A 149 -17.00 5.28 -12.02
C ALA A 149 -15.84 5.12 -13.04
N GLY A 150 -15.26 6.20 -13.55
CA GLY A 150 -14.13 6.13 -14.49
C GLY A 150 -12.84 5.75 -13.77
N LEU A 151 -12.57 6.38 -12.64
CA LEU A 151 -11.44 6.11 -11.78
C LEU A 151 -11.53 4.72 -11.14
N HIS A 152 -12.73 4.32 -10.69
CA HIS A 152 -13.01 2.97 -10.19
C HIS A 152 -12.86 1.91 -11.29
N SER A 153 -13.29 2.19 -12.52
CA SER A 153 -13.12 1.27 -13.66
C SER A 153 -11.64 1.07 -14.02
N GLU A 154 -10.83 2.12 -14.00
CA GLU A 154 -9.39 2.01 -14.21
C GLU A 154 -8.68 1.32 -13.03
N LEU A 155 -9.08 1.62 -11.80
CA LEU A 155 -8.58 0.95 -10.60
C LEU A 155 -8.93 -0.54 -10.58
N ASP A 156 -10.18 -0.88 -10.93
CA ASP A 156 -10.62 -2.27 -11.06
C ASP A 156 -9.92 -3.00 -12.22
N GLY A 157 -9.57 -2.28 -13.29
CA GLY A 157 -8.78 -2.79 -14.40
C GLY A 157 -7.37 -3.18 -13.95
N LEU A 158 -6.69 -2.26 -13.28
CA LEU A 158 -5.32 -2.45 -12.76
C LEU A 158 -5.27 -3.47 -11.63
N ALA A 159 -6.29 -3.49 -10.75
CA ALA A 159 -6.41 -4.51 -9.70
C ALA A 159 -6.58 -5.91 -10.29
N ARG A 160 -7.37 -6.05 -11.36
CA ARG A 160 -7.53 -7.33 -12.10
C ARG A 160 -6.25 -7.77 -12.81
N GLU A 161 -5.49 -6.84 -13.39
CA GLU A 161 -4.19 -7.15 -14.00
C GLU A 161 -3.17 -7.61 -12.95
N ARG A 162 -3.12 -6.95 -11.79
CA ARG A 162 -2.29 -7.39 -10.65
C ARG A 162 -2.68 -8.77 -10.14
N ALA A 163 -3.96 -8.98 -9.89
CA ALA A 163 -4.45 -10.27 -9.40
C ALA A 163 -4.12 -11.42 -10.38
N ARG A 164 -4.11 -11.15 -11.69
CA ARG A 164 -3.64 -12.12 -12.71
C ARG A 164 -2.13 -12.34 -12.61
N GLY A 165 -1.34 -11.27 -12.51
CA GLY A 165 0.12 -11.38 -12.36
C GLY A 165 0.52 -12.14 -11.09
N ASP A 166 -0.14 -11.89 -9.97
CA ASP A 166 0.10 -12.61 -8.70
C ASP A 166 -0.35 -14.07 -8.77
N ALA A 167 -1.46 -14.37 -9.46
CA ALA A 167 -1.92 -15.73 -9.70
C ALA A 167 -0.98 -16.51 -10.63
N ASP A 168 -0.46 -15.88 -11.66
CA ASP A 168 0.51 -16.48 -12.58
C ASP A 168 1.85 -16.74 -11.86
N ALA A 169 2.34 -15.79 -11.06
CA ALA A 169 3.54 -15.97 -10.24
C ALA A 169 3.37 -17.09 -9.20
N ALA A 170 2.21 -17.17 -8.55
CA ALA A 170 1.90 -18.24 -7.60
C ALA A 170 1.77 -19.62 -8.29
N ALA A 171 1.25 -19.64 -9.53
CA ALA A 171 1.17 -20.86 -10.34
C ALA A 171 2.57 -21.33 -10.77
N GLU A 172 3.47 -20.43 -11.15
CA GLU A 172 4.86 -20.75 -11.50
C GLU A 172 5.62 -21.33 -10.31
N VAL A 173 5.47 -20.75 -9.12
CA VAL A 173 6.08 -21.28 -7.89
C VAL A 173 5.57 -22.69 -7.58
N LYS A 174 4.26 -22.92 -7.66
CA LYS A 174 3.66 -24.26 -7.47
C LYS A 174 4.12 -25.26 -8.52
N LEU A 175 4.26 -24.82 -9.76
CA LEU A 175 4.77 -25.67 -10.86
C LEU A 175 6.24 -26.05 -10.64
N ALA A 176 7.06 -25.10 -10.14
CA ALA A 176 8.46 -25.35 -9.80
C ALA A 176 8.58 -26.35 -8.62
N GLU A 177 7.74 -26.20 -7.58
CA GLU A 177 7.68 -27.16 -6.48
C GLU A 177 7.25 -28.57 -6.94
N LEU A 178 6.23 -28.66 -7.81
CA LEU A 178 5.80 -29.93 -8.38
C LEU A 178 6.88 -30.59 -9.22
N LYS A 179 7.59 -29.82 -10.06
CA LYS A 179 8.73 -30.32 -10.84
C LYS A 179 9.86 -30.84 -9.94
N GLN A 180 10.16 -30.13 -8.83
CA GLN A 180 11.14 -30.62 -7.84
C GLN A 180 10.70 -31.92 -7.16
N ARG A 181 9.42 -32.07 -6.85
CA ARG A 181 8.87 -33.29 -6.25
C ARG A 181 8.86 -34.47 -7.22
N MET A 182 8.58 -34.22 -8.50
CA MET A 182 8.56 -35.25 -9.55
C MET A 182 9.97 -35.63 -10.04
N GLY A 183 10.96 -34.77 -9.92
CA GLY A 183 12.35 -34.99 -10.29
C GLY A 183 13.23 -35.61 -9.20
N ARG A 184 12.68 -35.93 -8.02
CA ARG A 184 13.36 -36.70 -6.99
C ARG A 184 13.05 -38.19 -7.18
N PRO A 185 14.09 -39.02 -7.52
CA PRO A 185 13.95 -40.47 -7.51
C PRO A 185 13.72 -40.99 -6.07
#